data_eda28ea442a4b7bd89a38d5ec33877eb
#
_entry.id   eda28ea442a4b7bd89a38d5ec33877eb
#
_cell.length_a   1.000
_cell.length_b   1.000
_cell.length_c   1.000
_cell.angle_alpha   90.00
_cell.angle_beta   90.00
_cell.angle_gamma   90.00
#
_symmetry.space_group_name_H-M   'P 1'
#
loop_
_entity.id
_entity.type
_entity.pdbx_description
1 polymer ?
#
loop_
_entity_poly.entity_id
_entity_poly.type
_entity_poly.pdbx_seq_one_letter_code
_entity_poly.pdbx_strand_id
1 'polypeptide(L)'
;MKTRFLLVLLLCANVFCATAQVIYDEEGRLEYDETWQRTRVGTANSSDLAEVSGLACSRVTPGYMWAQGDDSYKVRALTPEGKYVSTIRLGKRYRDWEDICVGNYNDTSYVFVGIFGDNGCNYKDDYYIYYFKEPEIVEGDIEVDVDTIHFGYPDGVAHNAETLMYDNVEQMLYIVDKYDNSDAMGVIYSLPFKTDYEGMQVLTEWTKLGSGQYFMNPTGGDISPDGSKIIVKNEAFMLIWNREEGESVADAMARRPKQVKAYKKESQGEAIAWLDSTTFYTTSDSDVAEPIYKYTKKVPDAVENVEVDKETGTYKVLNVSDQTVQIHHGDKVYSMLGNVIE
;
A
#
# COMPACT_ATOMS: atom_id res chain seq x y z
N MET A 1 48.63 48.63 -3.87
CA MET A 1 48.44 47.17 -3.83
C MET A 1 46.99 46.89 -3.46
N LYS A 2 46.18 46.45 -4.41
CA LYS A 2 44.79 46.06 -4.18
C LYS A 2 44.66 44.60 -4.57
N THR A 3 44.58 43.75 -3.57
CA THR A 3 44.45 42.31 -3.72
C THR A 3 42.98 42.00 -4.10
N ARG A 4 42.73 41.48 -5.30
CA ARG A 4 41.44 41.01 -5.74
C ARG A 4 41.24 39.58 -5.22
N PHE A 5 40.28 39.34 -4.38
CA PHE A 5 39.77 38.01 -4.04
C PHE A 5 38.92 37.51 -5.20
N LEU A 6 39.35 36.44 -5.79
CA LEU A 6 38.58 35.66 -6.79
C LEU A 6 37.68 34.71 -6.07
N LEU A 7 36.38 35.03 -6.08
CA LEU A 7 35.33 34.14 -5.54
C LEU A 7 35.05 33.05 -6.57
N VAL A 8 35.56 31.87 -6.33
CA VAL A 8 35.18 30.68 -7.13
C VAL A 8 33.86 30.16 -6.58
N LEU A 9 32.77 30.40 -7.32
CA LEU A 9 31.49 29.71 -7.10
C LEU A 9 31.68 28.24 -7.55
N LEU A 10 31.83 27.33 -6.60
CA LEU A 10 31.57 25.93 -6.85
C LEU A 10 30.04 25.74 -6.95
N LEU A 11 29.54 25.54 -8.17
CA LEU A 11 28.24 24.92 -8.36
C LEU A 11 28.37 23.46 -7.89
N CYS A 12 27.99 23.20 -6.67
CA CYS A 12 27.69 21.84 -6.25
C CYS A 12 26.36 21.45 -6.93
N ALA A 13 26.45 20.66 -7.99
CA ALA A 13 25.33 19.88 -8.44
C ALA A 13 24.91 18.98 -7.26
N ASN A 14 23.81 19.30 -6.62
CA ASN A 14 23.16 18.44 -5.65
C ASN A 14 22.62 17.23 -6.41
N VAL A 15 23.45 16.22 -6.56
CA VAL A 15 22.95 14.86 -6.74
C VAL A 15 22.23 14.55 -5.44
N PHE A 16 20.91 14.62 -5.44
CA PHE A 16 20.10 14.08 -4.37
C PHE A 16 20.30 12.56 -4.34
N CYS A 17 21.37 12.15 -3.69
CA CYS A 17 21.48 10.80 -3.22
C CYS A 17 20.41 10.69 -2.14
N ALA A 18 19.31 10.03 -2.43
CA ALA A 18 18.28 9.72 -1.45
C ALA A 18 18.88 8.77 -0.41
N THR A 19 19.61 9.34 0.54
CA THR A 19 19.98 8.63 1.75
C THR A 19 18.67 8.31 2.47
N ALA A 20 18.48 7.07 2.84
CA ALA A 20 17.35 6.62 3.65
C ALA A 20 17.18 7.58 4.83
N GLN A 21 16.26 8.52 4.69
CA GLN A 21 16.06 9.57 5.68
C GLN A 21 15.29 8.94 6.81
N VAL A 22 15.94 8.76 7.94
CA VAL A 22 15.27 8.33 9.17
C VAL A 22 14.25 9.41 9.50
N ILE A 23 12.99 9.04 9.55
CA ILE A 23 11.93 9.95 9.94
C ILE A 23 12.02 10.17 11.43
N TYR A 24 12.20 11.44 11.80
CA TYR A 24 12.11 11.90 13.17
C TYR A 24 10.88 12.80 13.26
N ASP A 25 10.05 12.58 14.24
CA ASP A 25 9.10 13.58 14.72
C ASP A 25 9.72 14.41 15.85
N GLU A 26 8.96 15.36 16.38
CA GLU A 26 9.40 16.19 17.50
C GLU A 26 9.69 15.37 18.78
N GLU A 27 9.14 14.15 18.87
CA GLU A 27 9.32 13.22 20.00
C GLU A 27 10.44 12.19 19.75
N GLY A 28 11.03 12.17 18.55
CA GLY A 28 12.09 11.26 18.16
C GLY A 28 11.68 10.25 17.08
N ARG A 29 12.49 9.21 16.91
CA ARG A 29 12.35 8.21 15.87
C ARG A 29 11.03 7.42 15.98
N LEU A 30 10.37 7.14 14.85
CA LEU A 30 9.22 6.24 14.80
C LEU A 30 9.53 4.88 15.39
N GLU A 31 8.54 4.31 16.07
CA GLU A 31 8.59 2.91 16.47
C GLU A 31 8.63 2.01 15.24
N TYR A 32 9.41 0.93 15.34
CA TYR A 32 9.37 -0.12 14.35
C TYR A 32 8.23 -1.11 14.64
N ASP A 33 7.51 -1.47 13.58
CA ASP A 33 6.76 -2.71 13.58
C ASP A 33 7.70 -3.85 13.18
N GLU A 34 8.11 -4.64 14.17
CA GLU A 34 9.01 -5.78 14.01
C GLU A 34 8.29 -7.10 13.72
N THR A 35 6.96 -7.06 13.66
CA THR A 35 6.12 -8.27 13.52
C THR A 35 6.10 -8.84 12.11
N TRP A 36 6.72 -8.17 11.15
CA TRP A 36 6.77 -8.59 9.75
C TRP A 36 8.09 -9.29 9.40
N GLN A 37 8.00 -10.26 8.50
CA GLN A 37 9.14 -10.85 7.81
C GLN A 37 8.99 -10.68 6.30
N ARG A 38 10.09 -10.39 5.62
CA ARG A 38 10.17 -10.21 4.16
C ARG A 38 10.83 -11.41 3.53
N THR A 39 10.21 -11.96 2.49
CA THR A 39 10.73 -13.09 1.70
C THR A 39 10.60 -12.76 0.23
N ARG A 40 11.66 -12.96 -0.55
CA ARG A 40 11.56 -12.92 -2.01
C ARG A 40 10.82 -14.16 -2.48
N VAL A 41 9.72 -13.98 -3.22
CA VAL A 41 8.88 -15.08 -3.71
C VAL A 41 8.94 -15.22 -5.21
N GLY A 42 9.30 -14.15 -5.92
CA GLY A 42 9.30 -14.16 -7.37
C GLY A 42 10.14 -13.05 -7.98
N THR A 43 9.94 -12.87 -9.27
CA THR A 43 10.54 -11.81 -10.07
C THR A 43 9.60 -11.45 -11.21
N ALA A 44 9.20 -10.20 -11.32
CA ALA A 44 8.56 -9.67 -12.49
C ALA A 44 9.61 -9.52 -13.60
N ASN A 45 9.75 -10.51 -14.47
CA ASN A 45 10.87 -10.61 -15.42
C ASN A 45 10.44 -10.66 -16.89
N SER A 46 9.19 -10.41 -17.17
CA SER A 46 8.64 -10.34 -18.52
C SER A 46 8.60 -8.88 -18.98
N SER A 47 8.79 -8.64 -20.26
CA SER A 47 8.52 -7.32 -20.86
C SER A 47 7.06 -6.89 -20.67
N ASP A 48 6.16 -7.86 -20.45
CA ASP A 48 4.76 -7.58 -20.10
C ASP A 48 4.57 -7.15 -18.64
N LEU A 49 5.60 -7.24 -17.82
CA LEU A 49 5.61 -6.87 -16.39
C LEU A 49 6.73 -5.87 -16.06
N ALA A 50 7.26 -5.18 -17.06
CA ALA A 50 8.17 -4.05 -16.85
C ALA A 50 7.37 -2.87 -16.28
N GLU A 51 8.06 -2.01 -15.52
CA GLU A 51 7.53 -0.75 -15.00
C GLU A 51 6.23 -0.95 -14.20
N VAL A 52 6.26 -1.88 -13.23
CA VAL A 52 5.10 -2.13 -12.34
C VAL A 52 5.04 -1.04 -11.28
N SER A 53 4.22 -0.03 -11.52
CA SER A 53 3.95 1.08 -10.62
C SER A 53 2.89 0.72 -9.57
N GLY A 54 1.86 -0.04 -9.93
CA GLY A 54 0.81 -0.47 -9.01
C GLY A 54 0.58 -1.97 -8.98
N LEU A 55 0.12 -2.49 -7.82
CA LEU A 55 -0.17 -3.89 -7.58
C LEU A 55 -1.44 -4.05 -6.75
N ALA A 56 -2.29 -5.05 -7.06
CA ALA A 56 -3.46 -5.39 -6.25
C ALA A 56 -3.71 -6.90 -6.25
N CYS A 57 -3.99 -7.50 -5.09
CA CYS A 57 -4.36 -8.91 -5.02
C CYS A 57 -5.79 -9.14 -5.51
N SER A 58 -5.99 -10.10 -6.42
CA SER A 58 -7.32 -10.45 -6.91
C SER A 58 -8.21 -11.00 -5.80
N ARG A 59 -9.47 -10.58 -5.79
CA ARG A 59 -10.52 -11.09 -4.89
C ARG A 59 -11.36 -12.16 -5.59
N VAL A 60 -11.50 -12.08 -6.90
CA VAL A 60 -12.28 -13.05 -7.71
C VAL A 60 -11.46 -14.31 -8.02
N THR A 61 -10.17 -14.17 -8.27
CA THR A 61 -9.28 -15.29 -8.55
C THR A 61 -8.13 -15.34 -7.53
N PRO A 62 -8.33 -15.94 -6.34
CA PRO A 62 -7.32 -16.00 -5.30
C PRO A 62 -5.99 -16.62 -5.78
N GLY A 63 -4.88 -16.07 -5.34
CA GLY A 63 -3.55 -16.52 -5.75
C GLY A 63 -3.00 -15.80 -6.99
N TYR A 64 -3.72 -14.82 -7.51
CA TYR A 64 -3.25 -13.94 -8.58
C TYR A 64 -3.27 -12.49 -8.14
N MET A 65 -2.54 -11.66 -8.87
CA MET A 65 -2.45 -10.22 -8.67
C MET A 65 -2.67 -9.49 -9.98
N TRP A 66 -3.27 -8.32 -9.89
CA TRP A 66 -3.32 -7.32 -10.93
C TRP A 66 -2.13 -6.38 -10.80
N ALA A 67 -1.54 -6.00 -11.91
CA ALA A 67 -0.46 -5.01 -11.97
C ALA A 67 -0.70 -4.05 -13.13
N GLN A 68 -0.28 -2.82 -12.96
CA GLN A 68 -0.23 -1.84 -14.04
C GLN A 68 1.15 -1.17 -14.04
N GLY A 69 1.58 -0.68 -15.19
CA GLY A 69 2.74 0.17 -15.33
C GLY A 69 2.31 1.58 -15.75
N ASP A 70 3.14 2.55 -15.50
CA ASP A 70 2.88 3.96 -15.77
C ASP A 70 2.74 4.28 -17.26
N ASP A 71 3.45 3.56 -18.10
CA ASP A 71 3.58 3.79 -19.57
C ASP A 71 2.65 2.92 -20.42
N SER A 72 1.80 2.12 -19.83
CA SER A 72 1.01 1.13 -20.59
C SER A 72 -0.48 1.20 -20.31
N TYR A 73 -1.32 1.29 -21.32
CA TYR A 73 -2.79 1.23 -21.22
C TYR A 73 -3.30 -0.18 -20.85
N LYS A 74 -2.60 -0.89 -19.97
CA LYS A 74 -2.85 -2.29 -19.72
C LYS A 74 -2.83 -2.57 -18.24
N VAL A 75 -3.80 -3.33 -17.80
CA VAL A 75 -3.74 -4.06 -16.54
C VAL A 75 -3.35 -5.50 -16.85
N ARG A 76 -2.41 -6.03 -16.12
CA ARG A 76 -1.86 -7.37 -16.32
C ARG A 76 -2.13 -8.23 -15.12
N ALA A 77 -2.39 -9.52 -15.35
CA ALA A 77 -2.47 -10.50 -14.27
C ALA A 77 -1.18 -11.30 -14.18
N LEU A 78 -0.73 -11.53 -12.95
CA LEU A 78 0.47 -12.31 -12.64
C LEU A 78 0.26 -13.18 -11.41
N THR A 79 1.10 -14.23 -11.29
CA THR A 79 1.21 -14.99 -10.04
C THR A 79 2.17 -14.29 -9.06
N PRO A 80 2.14 -14.64 -7.77
CA PRO A 80 3.11 -14.11 -6.80
C PRO A 80 4.58 -14.42 -7.14
N GLU A 81 4.83 -15.45 -7.95
CA GLU A 81 6.17 -15.77 -8.44
C GLU A 81 6.59 -14.90 -9.63
N GLY A 82 5.70 -14.04 -10.14
CA GLY A 82 5.97 -13.14 -11.25
C GLY A 82 5.70 -13.74 -12.63
N LYS A 83 4.94 -14.84 -12.71
CA LYS A 83 4.52 -15.37 -14.01
C LYS A 83 3.37 -14.54 -14.56
N TYR A 84 3.57 -13.93 -15.72
CA TYR A 84 2.50 -13.29 -16.49
C TYR A 84 1.42 -14.31 -16.92
N VAL A 85 0.15 -13.89 -16.87
CA VAL A 85 -1.01 -14.74 -17.19
C VAL A 85 -1.92 -14.11 -18.25
N SER A 86 -2.32 -12.85 -18.05
CA SER A 86 -3.30 -12.20 -18.94
C SER A 86 -3.16 -10.69 -18.97
N THR A 87 -3.82 -10.08 -19.94
CA THR A 87 -3.88 -8.63 -20.12
C THR A 87 -5.32 -8.16 -20.30
N ILE A 88 -5.66 -7.07 -19.63
CA ILE A 88 -6.81 -6.23 -19.91
C ILE A 88 -6.31 -4.97 -20.60
N ARG A 89 -6.88 -4.62 -21.77
CA ARG A 89 -6.53 -3.40 -22.51
C ARG A 89 -7.59 -2.34 -22.27
N LEU A 90 -7.24 -1.29 -21.52
CA LEU A 90 -8.18 -0.23 -21.18
C LEU A 90 -8.28 0.90 -22.25
N GLY A 91 -7.54 0.83 -23.28
CA GLY A 91 -7.76 1.44 -24.60
C GLY A 91 -7.79 2.95 -24.73
N LYS A 92 -7.50 3.79 -23.71
CA LYS A 92 -7.83 5.19 -23.89
C LYS A 92 -6.87 6.22 -23.36
N ARG A 93 -5.76 6.02 -22.81
CA ARG A 93 -5.16 7.20 -22.47
C ARG A 93 -3.93 7.21 -21.76
N TYR A 94 -3.24 7.79 -22.07
CA TYR A 94 -2.22 8.57 -22.24
C TYR A 94 -1.85 9.48 -21.16
N ARG A 95 -1.55 9.14 -20.03
CA ARG A 95 -0.92 9.85 -18.97
C ARG A 95 -0.46 8.85 -17.95
N ASP A 96 0.37 9.25 -17.16
CA ASP A 96 0.97 8.70 -15.99
C ASP A 96 -0.05 7.87 -15.17
N TRP A 97 0.00 6.57 -15.30
CA TRP A 97 -0.80 5.64 -14.54
C TRP A 97 -0.03 5.30 -13.28
N GLU A 98 -0.60 5.55 -12.12
CA GLU A 98 0.17 5.55 -10.89
C GLU A 98 -0.05 4.32 -10.04
N ASP A 99 -1.30 3.99 -9.71
CA ASP A 99 -1.60 2.92 -8.77
C ASP A 99 -2.87 2.16 -9.15
N ILE A 100 -3.03 0.96 -8.59
CA ILE A 100 -4.17 0.08 -8.79
C ILE A 100 -4.60 -0.53 -7.47
N CYS A 101 -5.90 -0.54 -7.20
CA CYS A 101 -6.45 -1.24 -6.04
C CYS A 101 -7.68 -2.08 -6.41
N VAL A 102 -8.03 -3.00 -5.53
CA VAL A 102 -9.23 -3.85 -5.67
C VAL A 102 -10.08 -3.72 -4.42
N GLY A 103 -11.39 -3.53 -4.62
CA GLY A 103 -12.32 -3.40 -3.53
C GLY A 103 -13.72 -3.89 -3.84
N ASN A 104 -14.50 -4.14 -2.79
CA ASN A 104 -15.87 -4.61 -2.90
C ASN A 104 -16.86 -3.47 -2.70
N TYR A 105 -17.78 -3.34 -3.63
CA TYR A 105 -18.92 -2.42 -3.52
C TYR A 105 -20.22 -3.17 -3.83
N ASN A 106 -21.16 -3.17 -2.89
CA ASN A 106 -22.44 -3.88 -3.04
C ASN A 106 -22.26 -5.33 -3.53
N ASP A 107 -21.45 -6.11 -2.82
CA ASP A 107 -21.14 -7.52 -3.10
C ASP A 107 -20.46 -7.78 -4.46
N THR A 108 -19.97 -6.76 -5.12
CA THR A 108 -19.24 -6.86 -6.39
C THR A 108 -17.81 -6.38 -6.22
N SER A 109 -16.82 -7.17 -6.66
CA SER A 109 -15.43 -6.75 -6.69
C SER A 109 -15.17 -5.86 -7.90
N TYR A 110 -14.45 -4.77 -7.68
CA TYR A 110 -14.02 -3.82 -8.70
C TYR A 110 -12.51 -3.63 -8.66
N VAL A 111 -11.94 -3.44 -9.83
CA VAL A 111 -10.56 -2.97 -10.00
C VAL A 111 -10.62 -1.48 -10.30
N PHE A 112 -9.78 -0.71 -9.61
CA PHE A 112 -9.61 0.73 -9.79
C PHE A 112 -8.19 1.02 -10.25
N VAL A 113 -8.04 1.86 -11.26
CA VAL A 113 -6.75 2.25 -11.82
C VAL A 113 -6.64 3.78 -11.81
N GLY A 114 -5.64 4.30 -11.13
CA GLY A 114 -5.38 5.73 -11.01
C GLY A 114 -4.64 6.28 -12.22
N ILE A 115 -5.20 7.31 -12.84
CA ILE A 115 -4.62 8.03 -13.98
C ILE A 115 -4.52 9.49 -13.57
N PHE A 116 -3.61 9.76 -12.67
CA PHE A 116 -3.51 11.07 -12.01
C PHE A 116 -2.08 11.53 -11.73
N GLY A 117 -1.08 10.81 -12.25
CA GLY A 117 0.28 11.30 -12.21
C GLY A 117 0.42 12.63 -12.95
N ASP A 118 1.17 13.54 -12.35
CA ASP A 118 1.39 14.88 -12.87
C ASP A 118 2.70 15.45 -12.33
N ASN A 119 3.81 14.82 -12.70
CA ASN A 119 5.15 15.19 -12.26
C ASN A 119 5.50 16.67 -12.48
N GLY A 120 4.78 17.33 -13.34
CA GLY A 120 4.95 18.77 -13.63
C GLY A 120 3.90 19.66 -12.97
N CYS A 121 2.90 19.10 -12.30
CA CYS A 121 1.72 19.80 -11.79
C CYS A 121 1.08 20.73 -12.86
N ASN A 122 0.80 20.16 -14.05
CA ASN A 122 0.34 20.91 -15.21
C ASN A 122 -1.12 20.64 -15.59
N TYR A 123 -1.71 19.58 -15.03
CA TYR A 123 -2.97 19.01 -15.53
C TYR A 123 -4.16 19.23 -14.61
N LYS A 124 -4.23 20.40 -14.01
CA LYS A 124 -5.36 20.77 -13.18
C LYS A 124 -6.70 20.31 -13.77
N ASP A 125 -7.52 19.68 -12.93
CA ASP A 125 -8.88 19.21 -13.28
C ASP A 125 -8.92 18.17 -14.41
N ASP A 126 -7.83 17.47 -14.69
CA ASP A 126 -7.74 16.43 -15.72
C ASP A 126 -7.26 15.09 -15.13
N TYR A 127 -7.81 14.69 -14.00
CA TYR A 127 -7.48 13.47 -13.28
C TYR A 127 -8.60 12.46 -13.34
N TYR A 128 -8.25 11.17 -13.45
CA TYR A 128 -9.22 10.10 -13.65
C TYR A 128 -8.91 8.88 -12.81
N ILE A 129 -9.96 8.13 -12.47
CA ILE A 129 -9.87 6.75 -12.02
C ILE A 129 -10.70 5.92 -12.97
N TYR A 130 -10.08 4.95 -13.64
CA TYR A 130 -10.82 3.93 -14.37
C TYR A 130 -11.25 2.85 -13.38
N TYR A 131 -12.45 2.31 -13.58
CA TYR A 131 -12.90 1.19 -12.81
C TYR A 131 -13.73 0.22 -13.65
N PHE A 132 -13.66 -1.05 -13.29
CA PHE A 132 -14.43 -2.10 -13.93
C PHE A 132 -14.68 -3.23 -12.95
N LYS A 133 -15.75 -4.01 -13.18
CA LYS A 133 -15.99 -5.23 -12.40
C LYS A 133 -14.81 -6.17 -12.57
N GLU A 134 -14.28 -6.65 -11.47
CA GLU A 134 -13.14 -7.56 -11.49
C GLU A 134 -13.52 -8.88 -12.20
N PRO A 135 -12.86 -9.24 -13.31
CA PRO A 135 -13.12 -10.49 -14.01
C PRO A 135 -12.37 -11.66 -13.37
N GLU A 136 -12.78 -12.90 -13.70
CA GLU A 136 -11.90 -14.04 -13.50
C GLU A 136 -10.62 -13.90 -14.32
N ILE A 137 -9.48 -14.27 -13.72
CA ILE A 137 -8.20 -14.29 -14.41
C ILE A 137 -8.08 -15.62 -15.18
N VAL A 138 -8.05 -15.51 -16.49
CA VAL A 138 -7.83 -16.60 -17.44
C VAL A 138 -6.66 -16.29 -18.35
N GLU A 139 -6.04 -17.27 -18.98
CA GLU A 139 -4.91 -17.03 -19.89
C GLU A 139 -5.35 -16.23 -21.14
N GLY A 140 -4.55 -15.24 -21.53
CA GLY A 140 -4.76 -14.40 -22.71
C GLY A 140 -5.36 -13.03 -22.43
N ASP A 141 -5.91 -12.39 -23.45
CA ASP A 141 -6.54 -11.08 -23.31
C ASP A 141 -7.94 -11.21 -22.70
N ILE A 142 -8.26 -10.36 -21.74
CA ILE A 142 -9.57 -10.27 -21.10
C ILE A 142 -10.22 -8.93 -21.48
N GLU A 143 -11.48 -8.98 -21.89
CA GLU A 143 -12.28 -7.78 -22.18
C GLU A 143 -13.15 -7.41 -20.98
N VAL A 144 -13.23 -6.12 -20.69
CA VAL A 144 -14.04 -5.55 -19.60
C VAL A 144 -14.76 -4.28 -20.06
N ASP A 145 -15.90 -4.00 -19.45
CA ASP A 145 -16.58 -2.72 -19.58
C ASP A 145 -15.96 -1.74 -18.58
N VAL A 146 -15.36 -0.66 -19.09
CA VAL A 146 -14.62 0.31 -18.27
C VAL A 146 -15.44 1.57 -18.11
N ASP A 147 -15.66 1.93 -16.85
CA ASP A 147 -16.22 3.22 -16.46
C ASP A 147 -15.13 4.15 -15.94
N THR A 148 -15.47 5.45 -15.82
CA THR A 148 -14.49 6.48 -15.50
C THR A 148 -15.04 7.43 -14.44
N ILE A 149 -14.26 7.70 -13.41
CA ILE A 149 -14.46 8.82 -12.49
C ILE A 149 -13.52 9.94 -12.92
N HIS A 150 -14.08 11.10 -13.24
CA HIS A 150 -13.33 12.33 -13.48
C HIS A 150 -13.31 13.15 -12.18
N PHE A 151 -12.14 13.61 -11.73
CA PHE A 151 -12.05 14.37 -10.49
C PHE A 151 -11.05 15.52 -10.54
N GLY A 152 -11.14 16.39 -9.55
CA GLY A 152 -10.21 17.48 -9.28
C GLY A 152 -10.03 17.70 -7.79
N TYR A 153 -8.96 18.42 -7.43
CA TYR A 153 -8.64 18.74 -6.05
C TYR A 153 -9.44 19.95 -5.55
N PRO A 154 -9.79 20.02 -4.25
CA PRO A 154 -10.71 21.05 -3.72
C PRO A 154 -10.12 22.45 -3.73
N ASP A 155 -8.81 22.59 -3.67
CA ASP A 155 -8.10 23.89 -3.75
C ASP A 155 -8.00 24.41 -5.20
N GLY A 156 -8.33 23.57 -6.18
CA GLY A 156 -8.25 23.89 -7.60
C GLY A 156 -6.81 24.08 -8.09
N VAL A 157 -5.82 23.48 -7.44
CA VAL A 157 -4.42 23.42 -7.86
C VAL A 157 -4.12 22.05 -8.46
N ALA A 158 -3.11 21.95 -9.29
CA ALA A 158 -2.62 20.68 -9.81
C ALA A 158 -1.73 19.98 -8.75
N HIS A 159 -1.96 18.70 -8.54
CA HIS A 159 -1.20 17.84 -7.64
C HIS A 159 -0.58 16.67 -8.41
N ASN A 160 0.56 16.19 -7.94
CA ASN A 160 1.07 14.89 -8.31
C ASN A 160 0.73 13.89 -7.20
N ALA A 161 0.05 12.81 -7.54
CA ALA A 161 -0.27 11.74 -6.61
C ALA A 161 0.14 10.40 -7.21
N GLU A 162 0.57 9.47 -6.36
CA GLU A 162 1.02 8.14 -6.77
C GLU A 162 0.45 7.05 -5.84
N THR A 163 -0.64 7.33 -5.13
CA THR A 163 -1.22 6.38 -4.16
C THR A 163 -2.73 6.35 -4.34
N LEU A 164 -3.27 5.18 -4.63
CA LEU A 164 -4.70 4.91 -4.73
C LEU A 164 -5.07 3.72 -3.85
N MET A 165 -5.97 3.93 -2.91
CA MET A 165 -6.44 2.89 -2.00
C MET A 165 -7.97 2.81 -2.02
N TYR A 166 -8.51 1.63 -1.71
CA TYR A 166 -9.95 1.47 -1.51
C TYR A 166 -10.23 0.85 -0.14
N ASP A 167 -11.11 1.49 0.62
CA ASP A 167 -11.60 0.93 1.89
C ASP A 167 -12.96 0.25 1.72
N ASN A 168 -12.98 -1.06 1.97
CA ASN A 168 -14.20 -1.88 1.89
C ASN A 168 -15.23 -1.52 2.98
N VAL A 169 -14.78 -0.97 4.11
CA VAL A 169 -15.65 -0.65 5.25
C VAL A 169 -16.40 0.65 5.01
N GLU A 170 -15.72 1.68 4.57
CA GLU A 170 -16.31 2.99 4.27
C GLU A 170 -16.84 3.07 2.83
N GLN A 171 -16.46 2.12 1.97
CA GLN A 171 -16.74 2.13 0.52
C GLN A 171 -16.21 3.41 -0.15
N MET A 172 -14.97 3.77 0.20
CA MET A 172 -14.33 5.00 -0.24
C MET A 172 -13.00 4.75 -0.93
N LEU A 173 -12.74 5.54 -1.94
CA LEU A 173 -11.44 5.70 -2.55
C LEU A 173 -10.62 6.74 -1.75
N TYR A 174 -9.35 6.45 -1.54
CA TYR A 174 -8.39 7.34 -0.92
C TYR A 174 -7.22 7.58 -1.86
N ILE A 175 -6.82 8.83 -1.99
CA ILE A 175 -5.66 9.28 -2.75
C ILE A 175 -4.74 10.00 -1.78
N VAL A 176 -3.44 9.74 -1.88
CA VAL A 176 -2.44 10.52 -1.12
C VAL A 176 -1.53 11.19 -2.12
N ASP A 177 -1.45 12.51 -2.05
CA ASP A 177 -0.58 13.24 -2.95
C ASP A 177 0.90 13.06 -2.58
N LYS A 178 1.74 13.14 -3.59
CA LYS A 178 3.19 13.14 -3.44
C LYS A 178 3.70 14.56 -3.26
N TYR A 179 3.20 15.47 -4.06
CA TYR A 179 3.45 16.92 -3.96
C TYR A 179 2.45 17.74 -4.80
N ASP A 180 2.37 19.03 -4.51
CA ASP A 180 1.76 20.04 -5.38
C ASP A 180 2.86 20.95 -5.99
N ASN A 181 2.46 22.08 -6.55
CA ASN A 181 3.40 23.08 -7.10
C ASN A 181 4.35 23.71 -6.06
N SER A 182 4.17 23.47 -4.78
CA SER A 182 4.87 24.19 -3.70
C SER A 182 5.82 23.30 -2.92
N ASP A 183 5.40 22.08 -2.55
CA ASP A 183 6.15 21.22 -1.63
C ASP A 183 5.64 19.76 -1.68
N ALA A 184 6.40 18.84 -1.10
CA ALA A 184 5.96 17.48 -0.87
C ALA A 184 4.98 17.45 0.30
N MET A 185 3.78 16.93 0.06
CA MET A 185 2.63 17.13 0.93
C MET A 185 2.24 15.90 1.74
N GLY A 186 1.93 14.80 1.07
CA GLY A 186 1.30 13.64 1.70
C GLY A 186 -0.09 13.98 2.26
N VAL A 187 -0.84 14.86 1.60
CA VAL A 187 -2.22 15.17 1.94
C VAL A 187 -3.12 13.99 1.56
N ILE A 188 -4.05 13.67 2.43
CA ILE A 188 -5.02 12.59 2.25
C ILE A 188 -6.27 13.18 1.63
N TYR A 189 -6.70 12.62 0.51
CA TYR A 189 -7.95 12.94 -0.15
C TYR A 189 -8.85 11.72 -0.23
N SER A 190 -10.15 11.91 -0.31
CA SER A 190 -11.10 10.82 -0.46
C SER A 190 -12.27 11.15 -1.38
N LEU A 191 -12.90 10.09 -1.88
CA LEU A 191 -14.12 10.14 -2.67
C LEU A 191 -14.96 8.89 -2.35
N PRO A 192 -16.24 9.02 -1.94
CA PRO A 192 -17.15 7.87 -1.83
C PRO A 192 -17.25 7.17 -3.19
N PHE A 193 -17.17 5.84 -3.23
CA PHE A 193 -17.35 5.14 -4.49
C PHE A 193 -18.84 4.96 -4.82
N LYS A 194 -19.17 5.22 -6.08
CA LYS A 194 -20.48 4.99 -6.71
C LYS A 194 -20.26 4.58 -8.15
N THR A 195 -21.23 3.90 -8.73
CA THR A 195 -21.18 3.47 -10.14
C THR A 195 -21.95 4.40 -11.10
N ASP A 196 -22.44 5.52 -10.61
CA ASP A 196 -23.32 6.46 -11.35
C ASP A 196 -22.82 7.92 -11.30
N TYR A 197 -21.54 8.11 -11.26
CA TYR A 197 -20.96 9.46 -11.29
C TYR A 197 -21.19 10.15 -12.64
N GLU A 198 -21.66 11.39 -12.57
CA GLU A 198 -21.77 12.28 -13.72
C GLU A 198 -20.89 13.54 -13.50
N GLY A 199 -20.17 13.95 -14.53
CA GLY A 199 -19.30 15.13 -14.50
C GLY A 199 -18.08 14.97 -13.59
N MET A 200 -17.39 16.09 -13.38
CA MET A 200 -16.21 16.13 -12.54
C MET A 200 -16.58 16.14 -11.05
N GLN A 201 -15.95 15.27 -10.29
CA GLN A 201 -16.08 15.20 -8.85
C GLN A 201 -14.99 16.05 -8.18
N VAL A 202 -15.28 16.58 -7.00
CA VAL A 202 -14.28 17.26 -6.18
C VAL A 202 -13.96 16.38 -4.98
N LEU A 203 -12.67 16.08 -4.79
CA LEU A 203 -12.22 15.28 -3.66
C LEU A 203 -12.49 15.98 -2.33
N THR A 204 -12.67 15.21 -1.29
CA THR A 204 -12.65 15.71 0.11
C THR A 204 -11.21 15.68 0.59
N GLU A 205 -10.70 16.84 0.98
CA GLU A 205 -9.39 16.97 1.61
C GLU A 205 -9.48 16.65 3.11
N TRP A 206 -8.50 15.89 3.58
CA TRP A 206 -8.29 15.61 4.99
C TRP A 206 -6.96 16.23 5.45
N THR A 207 -6.42 15.74 6.53
CA THR A 207 -5.11 16.16 7.03
C THR A 207 -3.97 15.47 6.28
N LYS A 208 -2.74 15.87 6.54
CA LYS A 208 -1.54 15.20 6.06
C LYS A 208 -1.27 13.91 6.86
N LEU A 209 -0.55 12.98 6.25
CA LEU A 209 -0.08 11.77 6.91
C LEU A 209 0.58 12.09 8.26
N GLY A 210 0.14 11.40 9.32
CA GLY A 210 0.63 11.64 10.68
C GLY A 210 0.47 13.10 11.13
N SER A 211 -0.60 13.78 10.70
CA SER A 211 -0.85 15.23 10.97
C SER A 211 0.28 16.14 10.46
N GLY A 212 0.93 15.76 9.37
CA GLY A 212 1.99 16.53 8.73
C GLY A 212 3.36 16.44 9.40
N GLN A 213 3.53 15.50 10.33
CA GLN A 213 4.82 15.29 11.02
C GLN A 213 5.83 14.49 10.19
N TYR A 214 5.37 13.83 9.14
CA TYR A 214 6.20 12.94 8.34
C TYR A 214 6.21 13.36 6.88
N PHE A 215 7.40 13.57 6.38
CA PHE A 215 7.62 13.77 4.97
C PHE A 215 7.74 12.41 4.28
N MET A 216 6.91 12.16 3.29
CA MET A 216 6.89 10.84 2.67
C MET A 216 7.26 10.80 1.20
N ASN A 217 6.83 11.73 0.38
CA ASN A 217 6.76 11.48 -1.07
C ASN A 217 6.15 10.10 -1.35
N PRO A 218 4.87 9.86 -1.01
CA PRO A 218 4.29 8.54 -1.16
C PRO A 218 4.34 8.09 -2.62
N THR A 219 4.71 6.82 -2.83
CA THR A 219 4.75 6.18 -4.16
C THR A 219 3.77 5.02 -4.27
N GLY A 220 3.06 4.68 -3.22
CA GLY A 220 2.02 3.67 -3.24
C GLY A 220 1.47 3.38 -1.86
N GLY A 221 0.32 2.77 -1.81
CA GLY A 221 -0.35 2.38 -0.57
C GLY A 221 -1.48 1.40 -0.81
N ASP A 222 -1.93 0.75 0.25
CA ASP A 222 -3.09 -0.12 0.18
C ASP A 222 -3.74 -0.30 1.56
N ILE A 223 -5.01 -0.65 1.57
CA ILE A 223 -5.81 -0.96 2.76
C ILE A 223 -6.14 -2.45 2.74
N SER A 224 -5.92 -3.13 3.88
CA SER A 224 -6.25 -4.56 3.99
C SER A 224 -7.72 -4.82 3.71
N PRO A 225 -8.09 -6.00 3.15
CA PRO A 225 -9.48 -6.28 2.75
C PRO A 225 -10.50 -6.16 3.87
N ASP A 226 -10.08 -6.38 5.12
CA ASP A 226 -10.89 -6.23 6.32
C ASP A 226 -10.92 -4.78 6.86
N GLY A 227 -10.21 -3.85 6.22
CA GLY A 227 -10.10 -2.45 6.61
C GLY A 227 -9.26 -2.20 7.87
N SER A 228 -8.66 -3.23 8.47
CA SER A 228 -7.98 -3.11 9.76
C SER A 228 -6.57 -2.54 9.69
N LYS A 229 -5.95 -2.51 8.50
CA LYS A 229 -4.57 -2.06 8.31
C LYS A 229 -4.43 -1.18 7.08
N ILE A 230 -3.63 -0.15 7.22
CA ILE A 230 -3.31 0.79 6.15
C ILE A 230 -1.80 0.84 6.02
N ILE A 231 -1.29 0.74 4.82
CA ILE A 231 0.13 0.95 4.51
C ILE A 231 0.24 2.06 3.47
N VAL A 232 1.20 2.97 3.70
CA VAL A 232 1.68 3.92 2.70
C VAL A 232 3.20 3.82 2.68
N LYS A 233 3.77 3.77 1.50
CA LYS A 233 5.22 3.58 1.30
C LYS A 233 5.81 4.62 0.36
N ASN A 234 7.12 4.71 0.39
CA ASN A 234 7.96 5.23 -0.67
C ASN A 234 9.12 4.23 -0.92
N GLU A 235 10.07 4.62 -1.76
CA GLU A 235 11.24 3.79 -2.05
C GLU A 235 12.05 3.39 -0.80
N ALA A 236 12.12 4.27 0.20
CA ALA A 236 13.05 4.15 1.34
C ALA A 236 12.44 3.50 2.57
N PHE A 237 11.15 3.70 2.82
CA PHE A 237 10.48 3.21 4.01
C PHE A 237 8.98 2.98 3.78
N MET A 238 8.37 2.31 4.73
CA MET A 238 6.96 1.93 4.71
C MET A 238 6.35 2.22 6.06
N LEU A 239 5.26 2.97 6.08
CA LEU A 239 4.49 3.31 7.27
C LEU A 239 3.23 2.45 7.34
N ILE A 240 2.90 1.99 8.54
CA ILE A 240 1.74 1.15 8.78
C ILE A 240 0.91 1.71 9.94
N TRP A 241 -0.39 1.74 9.76
CA TRP A 241 -1.39 2.03 10.78
C TRP A 241 -2.25 0.81 11.03
N ASN A 242 -2.53 0.54 12.30
CA ASN A 242 -3.63 -0.32 12.69
C ASN A 242 -4.84 0.57 12.94
N ARG A 243 -5.92 0.34 12.21
CA ARG A 243 -7.17 1.06 12.33
C ARG A 243 -7.96 0.52 13.51
N GLU A 244 -8.52 1.40 14.32
CA GLU A 244 -9.39 1.04 15.44
C GLU A 244 -10.83 0.81 14.96
N GLU A 245 -11.60 0.07 15.74
CA GLU A 245 -13.01 -0.18 15.39
C GLU A 245 -13.80 1.14 15.36
N GLY A 246 -14.48 1.41 14.24
CA GLY A 246 -15.25 2.64 14.04
C GLY A 246 -14.43 3.88 13.68
N GLU A 247 -13.11 3.76 13.59
CA GLU A 247 -12.24 4.85 13.16
C GLU A 247 -12.28 4.98 11.63
N SER A 248 -12.30 6.20 11.10
CA SER A 248 -12.14 6.42 9.65
C SER A 248 -10.70 6.16 9.21
N VAL A 249 -10.51 5.85 7.93
CA VAL A 249 -9.15 5.72 7.35
C VAL A 249 -8.37 7.03 7.48
N ALA A 250 -9.01 8.16 7.22
CA ALA A 250 -8.36 9.46 7.33
C ALA A 250 -7.91 9.78 8.78
N ASP A 251 -8.74 9.46 9.78
CA ASP A 251 -8.37 9.65 11.19
C ASP A 251 -7.22 8.71 11.59
N ALA A 252 -7.28 7.45 11.15
CA ALA A 252 -6.19 6.50 11.39
C ALA A 252 -4.86 7.01 10.81
N MET A 253 -4.87 7.47 9.55
CA MET A 253 -3.68 7.97 8.86
C MET A 253 -3.18 9.30 9.44
N ALA A 254 -4.02 10.07 10.12
CA ALA A 254 -3.61 11.27 10.86
C ALA A 254 -2.83 10.96 12.15
N ARG A 255 -2.97 9.75 12.68
CA ARG A 255 -2.24 9.31 13.87
C ARG A 255 -0.78 8.97 13.56
N ARG A 256 0.02 8.84 14.61
CA ARG A 256 1.41 8.38 14.52
C ARG A 256 1.48 6.94 14.00
N PRO A 257 2.16 6.68 12.85
CA PRO A 257 2.33 5.34 12.32
C PRO A 257 3.46 4.59 13.01
N LYS A 258 3.59 3.31 12.67
CA LYS A 258 4.82 2.54 12.87
C LYS A 258 5.56 2.38 11.54
N GLN A 259 6.87 2.23 11.60
CA GLN A 259 7.67 1.92 10.42
C GLN A 259 7.88 0.41 10.32
N VAL A 260 7.57 -0.19 9.17
CA VAL A 260 7.79 -1.62 8.94
C VAL A 260 9.29 -1.92 8.89
N LYS A 261 9.83 -2.55 9.94
CA LYS A 261 11.29 -2.83 10.06
C LYS A 261 11.82 -3.75 8.99
N ALA A 262 11.00 -4.68 8.52
CA ALA A 262 11.39 -5.64 7.50
C ALA A 262 11.56 -5.01 6.12
N TYR A 263 10.98 -3.83 5.88
CA TYR A 263 11.11 -3.12 4.61
C TYR A 263 12.54 -2.62 4.43
N LYS A 264 13.04 -2.75 3.24
CA LYS A 264 14.35 -2.23 2.82
C LYS A 264 14.14 -1.46 1.53
N LYS A 265 14.94 -0.42 1.34
CA LYS A 265 14.88 0.38 0.13
C LYS A 265 14.78 -0.50 -1.11
N GLU A 266 13.77 -0.22 -1.92
CA GLU A 266 13.56 -0.76 -3.26
C GLU A 266 13.91 0.33 -4.27
N SER A 267 14.49 -0.05 -5.42
CA SER A 267 14.73 0.88 -6.51
C SER A 267 13.40 1.23 -7.13
N GLN A 268 13.01 2.49 -7.15
CA GLN A 268 11.67 2.90 -7.60
C GLN A 268 10.57 1.99 -7.01
N GLY A 269 10.61 1.81 -5.69
CA GLY A 269 9.67 0.93 -4.99
C GLY A 269 8.31 1.59 -4.88
N GLU A 270 7.37 1.22 -5.74
CA GLU A 270 6.04 1.83 -5.84
C GLU A 270 4.95 0.85 -5.46
N ALA A 271 4.88 -0.28 -6.13
CA ALA A 271 3.79 -1.22 -6.01
C ALA A 271 3.67 -1.90 -4.63
N ILE A 272 2.44 -1.98 -4.12
CA ILE A 272 2.09 -2.72 -2.90
C ILE A 272 0.68 -3.28 -2.98
N ALA A 273 0.46 -4.50 -2.45
CA ALA A 273 -0.86 -5.14 -2.43
C ALA A 273 -1.07 -5.96 -1.17
N TRP A 274 -2.14 -5.71 -0.44
CA TRP A 274 -2.61 -6.58 0.62
C TRP A 274 -3.33 -7.82 0.07
N LEU A 275 -2.87 -9.01 0.49
CA LEU A 275 -3.64 -10.24 0.30
C LEU A 275 -4.73 -10.36 1.38
N ASP A 276 -4.31 -10.20 2.62
CA ASP A 276 -5.14 -10.20 3.83
C ASP A 276 -4.44 -9.37 4.92
N SER A 277 -5.04 -9.19 6.10
CA SER A 277 -4.46 -8.36 7.18
C SER A 277 -3.15 -8.92 7.79
N THR A 278 -2.66 -10.05 7.29
CA THR A 278 -1.41 -10.70 7.73
C THR A 278 -0.37 -10.87 6.63
N THR A 279 -0.73 -10.56 5.39
CA THR A 279 0.12 -10.81 4.21
C THR A 279 -0.04 -9.70 3.18
N PHE A 280 1.07 -9.18 2.67
CA PHE A 280 1.10 -8.26 1.54
C PHE A 280 2.33 -8.50 0.65
N TYR A 281 2.29 -7.93 -0.55
CA TYR A 281 3.36 -8.02 -1.55
C TYR A 281 3.85 -6.63 -1.93
N THR A 282 5.13 -6.54 -2.34
CA THR A 282 5.71 -5.36 -3.01
C THR A 282 6.52 -5.77 -4.23
N THR A 283 6.61 -4.85 -5.18
CA THR A 283 7.60 -4.89 -6.26
C THR A 283 8.00 -3.46 -6.61
N SER A 284 8.92 -3.31 -7.54
CA SER A 284 9.44 -2.01 -7.98
C SER A 284 9.05 -1.72 -9.41
N ASP A 285 8.91 -0.45 -9.72
CA ASP A 285 8.88 0.07 -11.06
C ASP A 285 10.30 0.06 -11.64
N SER A 286 10.51 -0.56 -12.78
CA SER A 286 11.80 -0.61 -13.48
C SER A 286 11.69 -1.26 -14.85
N ASP A 287 12.49 -0.82 -15.78
CA ASP A 287 12.72 -1.45 -17.10
C ASP A 287 13.33 -2.85 -17.02
N VAL A 288 13.84 -3.25 -15.88
CA VAL A 288 14.50 -4.54 -15.66
C VAL A 288 13.70 -5.42 -14.73
N ALA A 289 14.04 -6.71 -14.72
CA ALA A 289 13.41 -7.70 -13.86
C ALA A 289 13.54 -7.34 -12.38
N GLU A 290 12.42 -7.04 -11.73
CA GLU A 290 12.39 -6.66 -10.32
C GLU A 290 11.86 -7.79 -9.42
N PRO A 291 12.43 -7.95 -8.22
CA PRO A 291 11.97 -8.97 -7.29
C PRO A 291 10.59 -8.67 -6.73
N ILE A 292 9.78 -9.70 -6.60
CA ILE A 292 8.53 -9.65 -5.84
C ILE A 292 8.82 -10.13 -4.42
N TYR A 293 8.47 -9.30 -3.45
CA TYR A 293 8.60 -9.63 -2.05
C TYR A 293 7.23 -9.86 -1.41
N LYS A 294 7.16 -10.90 -0.62
CA LYS A 294 6.04 -11.21 0.25
C LYS A 294 6.41 -10.84 1.68
N TYR A 295 5.53 -10.11 2.33
CA TYR A 295 5.60 -9.83 3.75
C TYR A 295 4.52 -10.64 4.46
N THR A 296 4.92 -11.37 5.49
CA THR A 296 3.99 -12.10 6.35
C THR A 296 4.20 -11.71 7.79
N LYS A 297 3.09 -11.65 8.54
CA LYS A 297 3.19 -11.45 9.97
C LYS A 297 3.92 -12.64 10.59
N LYS A 298 4.91 -12.36 11.39
CA LYS A 298 5.56 -13.40 12.19
C LYS A 298 4.51 -13.98 13.13
N VAL A 299 4.30 -15.27 13.04
CA VAL A 299 3.65 -15.98 14.13
C VAL A 299 4.62 -15.87 15.30
N PRO A 300 4.25 -15.30 16.45
CA PRO A 300 5.10 -15.38 17.62
C PRO A 300 5.46 -16.85 17.82
N ASP A 301 6.74 -17.15 18.01
CA ASP A 301 7.14 -18.50 18.37
C ASP A 301 6.26 -18.92 19.52
N ALA A 302 5.56 -20.05 19.33
CA ALA A 302 4.65 -20.54 20.34
C ALA A 302 5.43 -20.63 21.66
N VAL A 303 5.04 -19.77 22.61
CA VAL A 303 5.44 -19.87 24.02
C VAL A 303 6.85 -19.37 24.38
N GLU A 304 7.09 -18.06 24.36
CA GLU A 304 8.20 -17.50 25.16
C GLU A 304 7.87 -17.32 26.67
N ASN A 305 6.61 -17.41 27.08
CA ASN A 305 6.22 -17.24 28.48
C ASN A 305 5.24 -18.33 28.93
N VAL A 306 5.77 -19.50 29.20
CA VAL A 306 5.08 -20.46 30.09
C VAL A 306 5.36 -20.04 31.51
N GLU A 307 4.45 -19.34 32.15
CA GLU A 307 4.46 -19.30 33.61
C GLU A 307 4.15 -20.69 34.15
N VAL A 308 5.20 -21.44 34.41
CA VAL A 308 5.07 -22.74 35.06
C VAL A 308 4.93 -22.50 36.56
N ASP A 309 3.74 -22.76 37.08
CA ASP A 309 3.62 -22.93 38.54
C ASP A 309 4.38 -24.18 38.93
N LYS A 310 5.53 -23.99 39.52
CA LYS A 310 6.45 -25.09 39.92
C LYS A 310 5.90 -25.95 41.06
N GLU A 311 4.92 -25.45 41.80
CA GLU A 311 4.30 -26.22 42.90
C GLU A 311 3.21 -27.16 42.38
N THR A 312 2.47 -26.78 41.37
CA THR A 312 1.33 -27.55 40.84
C THR A 312 1.60 -28.22 39.49
N GLY A 313 2.71 -27.89 38.83
CA GLY A 313 3.00 -28.37 37.46
C GLY A 313 2.01 -27.85 36.40
N THR A 314 1.27 -26.78 36.73
CA THR A 314 0.29 -26.19 35.85
C THR A 314 0.95 -25.10 34.97
N TYR A 315 0.70 -25.12 33.68
CA TYR A 315 1.15 -24.06 32.76
C TYR A 315 0.07 -23.73 31.75
N LYS A 316 0.11 -22.49 31.29
CA LYS A 316 -0.78 -22.00 30.23
C LYS A 316 -0.05 -22.02 28.90
N VAL A 317 -0.67 -22.57 27.90
CA VAL A 317 -0.23 -22.48 26.52
C VAL A 317 -1.19 -21.57 25.77
N LEU A 318 -0.67 -20.48 25.22
CA LEU A 318 -1.40 -19.66 24.26
C LEU A 318 -1.14 -20.21 22.86
N ASN A 319 -2.14 -20.81 22.25
CA ASN A 319 -2.03 -21.20 20.87
C ASN A 319 -2.36 -19.99 19.98
N VAL A 320 -1.34 -19.40 19.36
CA VAL A 320 -1.47 -18.17 18.60
C VAL A 320 -2.11 -18.40 17.23
N SER A 321 -2.03 -19.62 16.69
CA SER A 321 -2.57 -19.95 15.37
C SER A 321 -4.11 -19.92 15.32
N ASP A 322 -4.77 -20.24 16.42
CA ASP A 322 -6.22 -20.26 16.56
C ASP A 322 -6.75 -19.36 17.68
N GLN A 323 -5.86 -18.57 18.30
CA GLN A 323 -6.15 -17.66 19.41
C GLN A 323 -6.75 -18.36 20.64
N THR A 324 -6.50 -19.66 20.80
CA THR A 324 -6.99 -20.41 21.96
C THR A 324 -5.97 -20.40 23.09
N VAL A 325 -6.46 -20.36 24.30
CA VAL A 325 -5.65 -20.57 25.52
C VAL A 325 -5.97 -21.93 26.09
N GLN A 326 -4.94 -22.75 26.23
CA GLN A 326 -5.02 -24.06 26.87
C GLN A 326 -4.31 -24.01 28.21
N ILE A 327 -4.87 -24.70 29.19
CA ILE A 327 -4.26 -24.87 30.51
C ILE A 327 -3.83 -26.32 30.62
N HIS A 328 -2.54 -26.56 30.77
CA HIS A 328 -1.98 -27.90 30.99
C HIS A 328 -1.77 -28.13 32.49
N HIS A 329 -2.26 -29.25 32.98
CA HIS A 329 -2.03 -29.70 34.37
C HIS A 329 -1.78 -31.20 34.37
N GLY A 330 -0.54 -31.61 34.62
CA GLY A 330 -0.10 -33.00 34.43
C GLY A 330 -0.32 -33.45 32.98
N ASP A 331 -0.94 -34.61 32.81
CA ASP A 331 -1.22 -35.21 31.50
C ASP A 331 -2.54 -34.72 30.87
N LYS A 332 -3.21 -33.74 31.46
CA LYS A 332 -4.51 -33.22 30.99
C LYS A 332 -4.42 -31.82 30.48
N VAL A 333 -5.18 -31.57 29.42
CA VAL A 333 -5.34 -30.25 28.81
C VAL A 333 -6.77 -29.76 29.01
N TYR A 334 -6.91 -28.52 29.42
CA TYR A 334 -8.19 -27.87 29.70
C TYR A 334 -8.38 -26.64 28.82
N SER A 335 -9.61 -26.38 28.42
CA SER A 335 -9.99 -25.07 27.85
C SER A 335 -9.93 -23.97 28.91
N MET A 336 -9.97 -22.71 28.51
CA MET A 336 -10.12 -21.55 29.42
C MET A 336 -11.37 -21.65 30.31
N LEU A 337 -12.38 -22.41 29.93
CA LEU A 337 -13.60 -22.64 30.73
C LEU A 337 -13.49 -23.83 31.67
N GLY A 338 -12.30 -24.48 31.76
CA GLY A 338 -12.05 -25.62 32.64
C GLY A 338 -12.55 -26.98 32.11
N ASN A 339 -12.97 -27.04 30.85
CA ASN A 339 -13.34 -28.33 30.25
C ASN A 339 -12.09 -29.09 29.79
N VAL A 340 -12.04 -30.39 30.10
CA VAL A 340 -10.98 -31.28 29.61
C VAL A 340 -11.16 -31.40 28.08
N ILE A 341 -10.07 -31.15 27.35
CA ILE A 341 -10.05 -31.26 25.86
C ILE A 341 -9.10 -32.33 25.36
N GLU A 342 -8.13 -32.78 26.23
CA GLU A 342 -7.25 -33.93 26.04
C GLU A 342 -6.83 -34.51 27.38
#